data_b93f924b6ed517c9249e90b6ed667fff
#
_entry.id   b93f924b6ed517c9249e90b6ed667fff
#
_cell.length_a   1.000
_cell.length_b   1.000
_cell.length_c   1.000
_cell.angle_alpha   90.00
_cell.angle_beta   90.00
_cell.angle_gamma   90.00
#
_symmetry.space_group_name_H-M   'P 1'
#
loop_
_entity.id
_entity.type
_entity.pdbx_description
1 polymer ?
#
loop_
_entity_poly.entity_id
_entity_poly.type
_entity_poly.pdbx_seq_one_letter_code
_entity_poly.pdbx_strand_id
1 'polypeptide(L)'
;MVNALKYFNAATAKEEPDYADFTISNVAADGSIVPMYTNITLDHAWSVADVVGYYHIAGIGSTGNLETHIFQVAKEDSITDTVEWVAMDDAALSVFVPYYPMLTTDTYAGYQLSTAAADFVEAQPESGVYYATTKNKRNENGERVKVEGFCVLPENWADSVYWTMDALSNLYEFGALTDDEKAQVETTLADLQAECYEVYNQLKADPDNATAISAAAAQKVHEACVALVNSVQ
;
A
#
# COMPACT_ATOMS: atom_id res chain seq x y z
N MET A 1 -1.54 1.46 19.07
CA MET A 1 -0.59 2.01 18.09
C MET A 1 0.78 2.28 18.71
N VAL A 2 0.93 3.12 19.71
CA VAL A 2 2.19 3.31 20.47
C VAL A 2 2.82 1.97 20.88
N ASN A 3 2.03 0.96 21.21
CA ASN A 3 2.52 -0.37 21.59
C ASN A 3 3.05 -1.20 20.41
N ALA A 4 2.61 -0.98 19.18
CA ALA A 4 3.13 -1.69 18.00
C ALA A 4 4.53 -1.17 17.63
N LEU A 5 4.73 0.14 17.69
CA LEU A 5 6.07 0.73 17.54
C LEU A 5 7.00 0.33 18.69
N LYS A 6 6.47 0.10 19.90
CA LYS A 6 7.22 -0.52 21.01
C LYS A 6 7.78 -1.89 20.67
N TYR A 7 7.03 -2.70 19.96
CA TYR A 7 7.48 -4.04 19.55
C TYR A 7 8.64 -4.00 18.55
N PHE A 8 8.67 -3.05 17.66
CA PHE A 8 9.77 -2.91 16.70
C PHE A 8 11.11 -2.58 17.37
N ASN A 9 11.08 -1.86 18.48
CA ASN A 9 12.27 -1.53 19.26
C ASN A 9 12.55 -2.46 20.45
N ALA A 10 11.66 -3.41 20.75
CA ALA A 10 11.86 -4.37 21.84
C ALA A 10 13.07 -5.30 21.64
N ALA A 11 13.56 -5.44 20.40
CA ALA A 11 14.79 -6.18 20.10
C ALA A 11 16.06 -5.49 20.63
N THR A 12 16.01 -4.20 20.97
CA THR A 12 17.13 -3.45 21.55
C THR A 12 17.01 -3.22 23.05
N ALA A 13 15.94 -3.76 23.68
CA ALA A 13 15.69 -3.88 25.10
C ALA A 13 16.42 -2.87 25.99
N LYS A 14 16.00 -1.64 25.99
CA LYS A 14 16.19 -0.74 27.12
C LYS A 14 14.84 -0.15 27.50
N GLU A 15 14.68 -0.02 28.81
CA GLU A 15 13.53 0.54 29.49
C GLU A 15 12.86 1.65 28.65
N GLU A 16 11.61 1.41 28.29
CA GLU A 16 10.70 2.27 27.53
C GLU A 16 11.40 3.24 26.55
N PRO A 17 11.63 2.82 25.30
CA PRO A 17 12.21 3.72 24.32
C PRO A 17 11.28 4.92 24.17
N ASP A 18 11.83 6.09 24.20
CA ASP A 18 11.16 7.29 23.77
C ASP A 18 10.92 7.17 22.25
N TYR A 19 9.66 7.00 21.86
CA TYR A 19 9.29 6.78 20.45
C TYR A 19 9.58 7.98 19.57
N ALA A 20 9.88 9.12 20.18
CA ALA A 20 10.35 10.30 19.51
C ALA A 20 11.72 10.13 18.82
N ASP A 21 12.51 9.14 19.23
CA ASP A 21 13.88 8.93 18.74
C ASP A 21 14.04 7.71 17.82
N PHE A 22 13.02 7.40 17.04
CA PHE A 22 13.09 6.32 16.06
C PHE A 22 13.93 6.73 14.85
N THR A 23 15.02 6.02 14.60
CA THR A 23 15.88 6.23 13.41
C THR A 23 15.77 5.05 12.49
N ILE A 24 15.30 5.27 11.26
CA ILE A 24 15.38 4.31 10.17
C ILE A 24 16.71 4.55 9.44
N SER A 25 17.48 3.49 9.26
CA SER A 25 18.79 3.56 8.62
C SER A 25 18.82 2.73 7.35
N ASN A 26 19.50 3.22 6.34
CA ASN A 26 19.83 2.48 5.14
C ASN A 26 21.33 2.21 5.09
N VAL A 27 21.74 1.18 4.36
CA VAL A 27 23.15 0.87 4.13
C VAL A 27 23.55 1.44 2.77
N ALA A 28 24.47 2.42 2.79
CA ALA A 28 25.03 2.97 1.56
C ALA A 28 25.91 1.95 0.83
N ALA A 29 26.20 2.20 -0.44
CA ALA A 29 27.01 1.30 -1.28
C ALA A 29 28.42 1.01 -0.74
N ASP A 30 28.96 1.88 0.11
CA ASP A 30 30.25 1.70 0.81
C ASP A 30 30.14 0.95 2.14
N GLY A 31 28.94 0.46 2.49
CA GLY A 31 28.65 -0.25 3.74
C GLY A 31 28.42 0.67 4.94
N SER A 32 28.45 1.98 4.79
CA SER A 32 28.13 2.92 5.87
C SER A 32 26.62 2.92 6.15
N ILE A 33 26.25 3.13 7.43
CA ILE A 33 24.86 3.29 7.83
C ILE A 33 24.49 4.76 7.66
N VAL A 34 23.55 5.03 6.77
CA VAL A 34 23.01 6.37 6.53
C VAL A 34 21.64 6.45 7.19
N PRO A 35 21.41 7.32 8.16
CA PRO A 35 20.08 7.55 8.70
C PRO A 35 19.18 8.09 7.59
N MET A 36 18.08 7.40 7.30
CA MET A 36 17.06 7.91 6.38
C MET A 36 16.20 8.97 7.08
N TYR A 37 15.95 8.78 8.35
CA TYR A 37 15.22 9.71 9.20
C TYR A 37 15.90 9.80 10.54
N THR A 38 16.09 11.02 11.01
CA THR A 38 16.49 11.29 12.38
C THR A 38 15.29 11.89 13.09
N ASN A 39 14.74 11.17 14.08
CA ASN A 39 13.73 11.64 15.01
C ASN A 39 12.38 12.02 14.38
N ILE A 40 11.43 11.08 14.39
CA ILE A 40 10.01 11.40 14.19
C ILE A 40 9.45 11.78 15.57
N THR A 41 9.51 13.06 15.91
CA THR A 41 8.91 13.59 17.13
C THR A 41 7.53 14.13 16.80
N LEU A 42 6.49 13.54 17.39
CA LEU A 42 5.14 14.09 17.34
C LEU A 42 4.89 14.88 18.63
N ASP A 43 4.31 16.06 18.50
CA ASP A 43 3.83 16.89 19.60
C ASP A 43 2.42 16.52 20.08
N HIS A 44 1.86 15.46 19.50
CA HIS A 44 0.53 14.93 19.77
C HIS A 44 0.52 13.38 19.74
N ALA A 45 -0.58 12.77 20.20
CA ALA A 45 -0.77 11.34 20.09
C ALA A 45 -0.91 10.93 18.61
N TRP A 46 -0.31 9.80 18.22
CA TRP A 46 -0.40 9.27 16.86
C TRP A 46 -1.84 9.18 16.38
N SER A 47 -2.12 9.87 15.30
CA SER A 47 -3.36 9.71 14.53
C SER A 47 -3.19 8.65 13.44
N VAL A 48 -4.29 8.23 12.82
CA VAL A 48 -4.22 7.35 11.64
C VAL A 48 -3.49 8.04 10.49
N ALA A 49 -3.70 9.35 10.31
CA ALA A 49 -3.02 10.11 9.27
C ALA A 49 -1.48 10.09 9.45
N ASP A 50 -0.99 10.18 10.69
CA ASP A 50 0.45 10.05 10.97
C ASP A 50 0.97 8.67 10.59
N VAL A 51 0.20 7.61 10.91
CA VAL A 51 0.60 6.23 10.59
C VAL A 51 0.57 5.99 9.09
N VAL A 52 -0.44 6.47 8.37
CA VAL A 52 -0.50 6.41 6.89
C VAL A 52 0.67 7.19 6.29
N GLY A 53 0.92 8.42 6.76
CA GLY A 53 2.08 9.20 6.33
C GLY A 53 3.41 8.47 6.56
N TYR A 54 3.52 7.69 7.64
CA TYR A 54 4.69 6.86 7.92
C TYR A 54 4.88 5.72 6.91
N TYR A 55 3.80 5.09 6.44
CA TYR A 55 3.87 4.07 5.39
C TYR A 55 4.26 4.65 4.02
N HIS A 56 3.95 5.92 3.76
CA HIS A 56 4.39 6.63 2.55
C HIS A 56 5.88 7.01 2.57
N ILE A 57 6.59 6.73 3.64
CA ILE A 57 8.03 6.94 3.73
C ILE A 57 8.74 5.75 3.05
N ALA A 58 9.69 6.05 2.15
CA ALA A 58 10.44 5.05 1.41
C ALA A 58 11.05 3.95 2.31
N GLY A 59 10.86 2.70 1.93
CA GLY A 59 11.44 1.53 2.57
C GLY A 59 10.54 0.79 3.57
N ILE A 60 9.30 1.26 3.81
CA ILE A 60 8.31 0.52 4.62
C ILE A 60 7.26 -0.12 3.69
N GLY A 61 6.73 0.62 2.71
CA GLY A 61 5.98 0.05 1.60
C GLY A 61 6.93 -0.58 0.58
N SER A 62 6.46 -1.57 -0.15
CA SER A 62 7.18 -2.16 -1.27
C SER A 62 6.22 -2.90 -2.20
N THR A 63 6.54 -2.95 -3.49
CA THR A 63 5.84 -3.74 -4.52
C THR A 63 5.82 -5.25 -4.24
N GLY A 64 6.46 -5.71 -3.18
CA GLY A 64 6.41 -7.11 -2.72
C GLY A 64 5.36 -7.36 -1.63
N ASN A 65 4.66 -6.34 -1.16
CA ASN A 65 3.56 -6.50 -0.21
C ASN A 65 2.30 -6.96 -0.97
N LEU A 66 1.43 -7.71 -0.28
CA LEU A 66 0.12 -8.07 -0.83
C LEU A 66 -0.96 -7.09 -0.34
N GLU A 67 -0.86 -6.73 0.93
CA GLU A 67 -1.78 -5.85 1.63
C GLU A 67 -1.14 -5.29 2.89
N THR A 68 -1.68 -4.17 3.37
CA THR A 68 -1.27 -3.54 4.63
C THR A 68 -2.50 -3.16 5.43
N HIS A 69 -2.48 -3.49 6.71
CA HIS A 69 -3.57 -3.22 7.62
C HIS A 69 -3.13 -2.30 8.76
N ILE A 70 -3.93 -1.28 9.06
CA ILE A 70 -3.78 -0.43 10.24
C ILE A 70 -5.02 -0.60 11.11
N PHE A 71 -4.84 -1.06 12.35
CA PHE A 71 -5.92 -1.18 13.31
C PHE A 71 -5.93 0.00 14.27
N GLN A 72 -6.98 0.83 14.15
CA GLN A 72 -7.28 1.87 15.12
C GLN A 72 -8.20 1.27 16.19
N VAL A 73 -7.58 0.72 17.24
CA VAL A 73 -8.30 -0.02 18.28
C VAL A 73 -9.07 0.94 19.17
N ALA A 74 -10.38 0.71 19.31
CA ALA A 74 -11.23 1.43 20.23
C ALA A 74 -10.90 1.11 21.70
N LYS A 75 -11.42 1.91 22.62
CA LYS A 75 -11.34 1.62 24.04
C LYS A 75 -12.23 0.41 24.39
N GLU A 76 -11.94 -0.26 25.52
CA GLU A 76 -12.53 -1.56 25.89
C GLU A 76 -14.06 -1.61 25.86
N ASP A 77 -14.73 -0.50 26.16
CA ASP A 77 -16.20 -0.39 26.20
C ASP A 77 -16.86 -0.03 24.87
N SER A 78 -16.08 0.16 23.81
CA SER A 78 -16.57 0.53 22.48
C SER A 78 -15.82 -0.23 21.36
N ILE A 79 -15.70 -1.53 21.50
CA ILE A 79 -14.97 -2.40 20.56
C ILE A 79 -15.52 -2.31 19.12
N THR A 80 -16.83 -2.00 18.97
CA THR A 80 -17.46 -1.81 17.66
C THR A 80 -16.94 -0.58 16.92
N ASP A 81 -16.31 0.35 17.65
CA ASP A 81 -15.70 1.55 17.07
C ASP A 81 -14.26 1.30 16.59
N THR A 82 -13.75 0.06 16.72
CA THR A 82 -12.46 -0.31 16.14
C THR A 82 -12.54 -0.23 14.63
N VAL A 83 -11.57 0.46 14.04
CA VAL A 83 -11.48 0.65 12.58
C VAL A 83 -10.27 -0.07 12.05
N GLU A 84 -10.44 -0.78 10.98
CA GLU A 84 -9.40 -1.36 10.15
C GLU A 84 -9.26 -0.54 8.88
N TRP A 85 -8.05 -0.11 8.59
CA TRP A 85 -7.69 0.60 7.37
C TRP A 85 -6.89 -0.35 6.49
N VAL A 86 -7.38 -0.59 5.29
CA VAL A 86 -6.83 -1.59 4.37
C VAL A 86 -6.28 -0.90 3.13
N ALA A 87 -5.02 -1.18 2.82
CA ALA A 87 -4.37 -0.82 1.56
C ALA A 87 -3.87 -2.09 0.86
N MET A 88 -4.01 -2.15 -0.45
CA MET A 88 -3.54 -3.28 -1.26
C MET A 88 -2.18 -2.95 -1.87
N ASP A 89 -1.35 -3.98 -2.05
CA ASP A 89 -0.02 -3.92 -2.64
C ASP A 89 0.94 -2.98 -1.87
N ASP A 90 1.67 -2.10 -2.53
CA ASP A 90 2.62 -1.18 -1.91
C ASP A 90 1.91 -0.09 -1.11
N ALA A 91 2.06 -0.14 0.21
CA ALA A 91 1.45 0.83 1.11
C ALA A 91 1.91 2.29 0.86
N ALA A 92 3.08 2.48 0.25
CA ALA A 92 3.58 3.81 -0.11
C ALA A 92 2.85 4.42 -1.32
N LEU A 93 2.28 3.58 -2.17
CA LEU A 93 1.60 3.94 -3.42
C LEU A 93 0.14 3.44 -3.44
N SER A 94 -0.48 3.33 -2.27
CA SER A 94 -1.85 2.86 -2.12
C SER A 94 -2.68 3.79 -1.25
N VAL A 95 -3.98 3.53 -1.19
CA VAL A 95 -4.95 4.27 -0.39
C VAL A 95 -5.52 3.36 0.70
N PHE A 96 -5.47 3.81 1.93
CA PHE A 96 -6.04 3.09 3.07
C PHE A 96 -7.53 3.39 3.19
N VAL A 97 -8.34 2.39 2.88
CA VAL A 97 -9.81 2.45 2.97
C VAL A 97 -10.26 2.00 4.37
N PRO A 98 -11.13 2.76 5.07
CA PRO A 98 -11.57 2.39 6.41
C PRO A 98 -12.75 1.42 6.41
N TYR A 99 -12.72 0.46 7.35
CA TYR A 99 -13.77 -0.51 7.62
C TYR A 99 -14.07 -0.60 9.13
N TYR A 100 -15.31 -0.89 9.48
CA TYR A 100 -15.67 -1.37 10.81
C TYR A 100 -15.72 -2.91 10.80
N PRO A 101 -14.64 -3.61 11.18
CA PRO A 101 -14.55 -5.06 11.02
C PRO A 101 -15.62 -5.85 11.81
N MET A 102 -16.17 -5.24 12.87
CA MET A 102 -17.23 -5.85 13.67
C MET A 102 -18.64 -5.64 13.10
N LEU A 103 -18.80 -4.73 12.13
CA LEU A 103 -20.11 -4.34 11.56
C LEU A 103 -20.19 -4.62 10.06
N THR A 104 -19.03 -4.64 9.38
CA THR A 104 -18.96 -4.94 7.95
C THR A 104 -19.23 -6.42 7.70
N THR A 105 -20.23 -6.72 6.88
CA THR A 105 -20.66 -8.09 6.56
C THR A 105 -20.27 -8.56 5.18
N ASP A 106 -19.81 -7.64 4.33
CA ASP A 106 -19.35 -7.91 2.97
C ASP A 106 -18.34 -6.83 2.56
N THR A 107 -17.55 -7.09 1.52
CA THR A 107 -16.56 -6.18 0.98
C THR A 107 -16.86 -5.86 -0.49
N TYR A 108 -16.20 -4.82 -1.00
CA TYR A 108 -16.26 -4.51 -2.43
C TYR A 108 -15.74 -5.68 -3.28
N ALA A 109 -16.48 -6.04 -4.33
CA ALA A 109 -16.18 -7.21 -5.18
C ALA A 109 -14.78 -7.17 -5.83
N GLY A 110 -14.24 -5.97 -6.07
CA GLY A 110 -12.89 -5.78 -6.61
C GLY A 110 -11.75 -6.30 -5.72
N TYR A 111 -12.00 -6.57 -4.43
CA TYR A 111 -11.03 -7.25 -3.55
C TYR A 111 -10.98 -8.78 -3.76
N GLN A 112 -11.89 -9.33 -4.53
CA GLN A 112 -11.82 -10.74 -4.88
C GLN A 112 -10.64 -10.96 -5.81
N LEU A 113 -9.77 -11.91 -5.46
CA LEU A 113 -8.60 -12.23 -6.27
C LEU A 113 -9.04 -12.77 -7.63
N SER A 114 -8.44 -12.26 -8.70
CA SER A 114 -8.53 -12.87 -10.01
C SER A 114 -7.90 -14.27 -9.96
N THR A 115 -8.52 -15.24 -10.61
CA THR A 115 -7.93 -16.58 -10.81
C THR A 115 -6.84 -16.57 -11.89
N ALA A 116 -6.77 -15.53 -12.72
CA ALA A 116 -5.74 -15.37 -13.73
C ALA A 116 -4.43 -14.88 -13.06
N ALA A 117 -3.31 -15.46 -13.46
CA ALA A 117 -1.99 -15.02 -13.07
C ALA A 117 -1.44 -14.06 -14.13
N ALA A 118 -0.55 -13.14 -13.70
CA ALA A 118 0.24 -12.36 -14.63
C ALA A 118 1.27 -13.26 -15.33
N ASP A 119 1.57 -12.97 -16.57
CA ASP A 119 2.53 -13.70 -17.39
C ASP A 119 3.88 -12.99 -17.45
N PHE A 120 4.96 -13.76 -17.42
CA PHE A 120 6.30 -13.23 -17.66
C PHE A 120 6.73 -13.53 -19.08
N VAL A 121 7.09 -12.47 -19.83
CA VAL A 121 7.62 -12.56 -21.20
C VAL A 121 8.98 -11.84 -21.28
N GLU A 122 9.90 -12.35 -22.14
CA GLU A 122 11.24 -11.76 -22.29
C GLU A 122 11.25 -10.62 -23.31
N ALA A 123 10.34 -10.65 -24.27
CA ALA A 123 10.18 -9.58 -25.25
C ALA A 123 9.12 -8.58 -24.77
N GLN A 124 9.33 -7.29 -25.08
CA GLN A 124 8.34 -6.26 -24.76
C GLN A 124 7.02 -6.56 -25.50
N PRO A 125 5.88 -6.58 -24.75
CA PRO A 125 4.57 -6.80 -25.33
C PRO A 125 4.18 -5.67 -26.31
N GLU A 126 3.41 -6.03 -27.35
CA GLU A 126 2.88 -5.05 -28.29
C GLU A 126 1.62 -4.33 -27.76
N SER A 127 0.97 -4.90 -26.77
CA SER A 127 -0.27 -4.37 -26.16
C SER A 127 -0.52 -4.96 -24.77
N GLY A 128 -1.48 -4.39 -24.06
CA GLY A 128 -1.86 -4.78 -22.70
C GLY A 128 -1.13 -3.95 -21.65
N VAL A 129 -1.50 -4.14 -20.39
CA VAL A 129 -0.82 -3.53 -19.24
C VAL A 129 0.36 -4.38 -18.86
N TYR A 130 1.54 -3.81 -18.84
CA TYR A 130 2.77 -4.52 -18.45
C TYR A 130 3.77 -3.55 -17.83
N TYR A 131 4.70 -4.11 -17.05
CA TYR A 131 5.83 -3.37 -16.49
C TYR A 131 7.11 -4.19 -16.59
N ALA A 132 8.27 -3.51 -16.62
CA ALA A 132 9.57 -4.16 -16.66
C ALA A 132 9.84 -4.89 -15.33
N THR A 133 10.35 -6.11 -15.41
CA THR A 133 10.65 -6.93 -14.22
C THR A 133 11.79 -7.92 -14.50
N THR A 134 12.20 -8.66 -13.48
CA THR A 134 13.19 -9.73 -13.62
C THR A 134 12.66 -11.02 -13.02
N LYS A 135 12.92 -12.15 -13.68
CA LYS A 135 12.57 -13.48 -13.18
C LYS A 135 13.82 -14.34 -12.99
N ASN A 136 13.89 -15.03 -11.86
CA ASN A 136 14.93 -16.02 -11.64
C ASN A 136 14.59 -17.28 -12.44
N LYS A 137 15.46 -17.67 -13.38
CA LYS A 137 15.38 -18.93 -14.12
C LYS A 137 16.59 -19.81 -13.79
N ARG A 138 16.52 -21.11 -14.09
CA ARG A 138 17.70 -21.98 -14.09
C ARG A 138 18.18 -22.11 -15.51
N ASN A 139 19.51 -21.90 -15.70
CA ASN A 139 20.17 -22.15 -16.97
C ASN A 139 20.37 -23.68 -17.19
N GLU A 140 20.93 -24.05 -18.33
CA GLU A 140 21.16 -25.44 -18.70
C GLU A 140 22.07 -26.18 -17.69
N ASN A 141 22.91 -25.45 -16.94
CA ASN A 141 23.78 -25.98 -15.90
C ASN A 141 23.08 -26.08 -14.53
N GLY A 142 21.81 -25.71 -14.42
CA GLY A 142 21.05 -25.71 -13.17
C GLY A 142 21.30 -24.48 -12.26
N GLU A 143 22.09 -23.51 -12.68
CA GLU A 143 22.43 -22.30 -11.95
C GLU A 143 21.28 -21.29 -12.03
N ARG A 144 21.04 -20.54 -10.94
CA ARG A 144 20.07 -19.44 -10.93
C ARG A 144 20.65 -18.25 -11.70
N VAL A 145 19.92 -17.81 -12.72
CA VAL A 145 20.21 -16.60 -13.49
C VAL A 145 19.00 -15.66 -13.44
N LYS A 146 19.27 -14.36 -13.35
CA LYS A 146 18.23 -13.34 -13.53
C LYS A 146 18.02 -13.12 -15.03
N VAL A 147 16.78 -13.17 -15.45
CA VAL A 147 16.36 -12.86 -16.82
C VAL A 147 15.50 -11.61 -16.77
N GLU A 148 15.87 -10.59 -17.51
CA GLU A 148 15.08 -9.38 -17.71
C GLU A 148 13.89 -9.67 -18.62
N GLY A 149 12.78 -8.99 -18.40
CA GLY A 149 11.57 -9.14 -19.18
C GLY A 149 10.44 -8.26 -18.65
N PHE A 150 9.23 -8.68 -18.93
CA PHE A 150 8.04 -7.93 -18.60
C PHE A 150 7.02 -8.83 -17.90
N CYS A 151 6.39 -8.29 -16.89
CA CYS A 151 5.18 -8.85 -16.29
C CYS A 151 3.99 -8.30 -17.07
N VAL A 152 3.16 -9.18 -17.64
CA VAL A 152 1.96 -8.83 -18.38
C VAL A 152 0.77 -9.16 -17.51
N LEU A 153 -0.04 -8.17 -17.19
CA LEU A 153 -1.23 -8.36 -16.37
C LEU A 153 -2.31 -9.16 -17.10
N PRO A 154 -3.19 -9.87 -16.36
CA PRO A 154 -4.34 -10.55 -16.96
C PRO A 154 -5.26 -9.54 -17.66
N GLU A 155 -6.00 -9.98 -18.69
CA GLU A 155 -6.92 -9.09 -19.43
C GLU A 155 -7.95 -8.38 -18.55
N ASN A 156 -8.34 -9.02 -17.44
CA ASN A 156 -9.29 -8.47 -16.47
C ASN A 156 -8.64 -7.83 -15.24
N TRP A 157 -7.41 -7.33 -15.36
CA TRP A 157 -6.69 -6.67 -14.27
C TRP A 157 -7.50 -5.54 -13.62
N ALA A 158 -8.24 -4.79 -14.42
CA ALA A 158 -9.07 -3.67 -13.99
C ALA A 158 -10.31 -4.07 -13.15
N ASP A 159 -10.62 -5.37 -13.05
CA ASP A 159 -11.68 -5.87 -12.18
C ASP A 159 -11.17 -6.14 -10.75
N SER A 160 -9.85 -6.14 -10.55
CA SER A 160 -9.19 -6.48 -9.28
C SER A 160 -8.46 -5.30 -8.69
N VAL A 161 -8.78 -4.95 -7.44
CA VAL A 161 -8.04 -3.91 -6.70
C VAL A 161 -6.56 -4.27 -6.61
N TYR A 162 -6.25 -5.55 -6.30
CA TYR A 162 -4.86 -6.00 -6.22
C TYR A 162 -4.09 -5.76 -7.52
N TRP A 163 -4.59 -6.26 -8.67
CA TRP A 163 -3.90 -6.08 -9.94
C TRP A 163 -3.81 -4.62 -10.39
N THR A 164 -4.80 -3.80 -10.03
CA THR A 164 -4.77 -2.36 -10.30
C THR A 164 -3.67 -1.68 -9.50
N MET A 165 -3.54 -1.99 -8.21
CA MET A 165 -2.50 -1.41 -7.36
C MET A 165 -1.11 -1.94 -7.71
N ASP A 166 -0.97 -3.25 -7.99
CA ASP A 166 0.28 -3.86 -8.49
C ASP A 166 0.75 -3.21 -9.80
N ALA A 167 -0.17 -2.93 -10.72
CA ALA A 167 0.16 -2.19 -11.93
C ALA A 167 0.67 -0.78 -11.62
N LEU A 168 -0.07 -0.05 -10.79
CA LEU A 168 0.23 1.35 -10.49
C LEU A 168 1.59 1.48 -9.78
N SER A 169 1.85 0.67 -8.76
CA SER A 169 3.10 0.70 -8.01
C SER A 169 4.31 0.32 -8.86
N ASN A 170 4.18 -0.73 -9.66
CA ASN A 170 5.27 -1.18 -10.54
C ASN A 170 5.51 -0.22 -11.72
N LEU A 171 4.47 0.39 -12.30
CA LEU A 171 4.63 1.45 -13.31
C LEU A 171 5.32 2.68 -12.71
N TYR A 172 4.99 3.05 -11.48
CA TYR A 172 5.62 4.17 -10.79
C TYR A 172 7.10 3.90 -10.49
N GLU A 173 7.43 2.71 -9.96
CA GLU A 173 8.81 2.38 -9.55
C GLU A 173 9.71 1.99 -10.72
N PHE A 174 9.21 1.19 -11.66
CA PHE A 174 10.00 0.55 -12.73
C PHE A 174 9.53 0.93 -14.13
N GLY A 175 8.43 1.66 -14.25
CA GLY A 175 7.95 2.20 -15.50
C GLY A 175 8.76 3.40 -15.98
N ALA A 176 8.53 3.81 -17.21
CA ALA A 176 9.15 5.00 -17.80
C ALA A 176 8.32 6.27 -17.53
N LEU A 177 7.71 6.39 -16.35
CA LEU A 177 6.90 7.56 -16.00
C LEU A 177 7.77 8.81 -15.91
N THR A 178 7.28 9.89 -16.51
CA THR A 178 7.84 11.21 -16.34
C THR A 178 7.60 11.76 -14.94
N ASP A 179 8.34 12.79 -14.53
CA ASP A 179 8.13 13.44 -13.24
C ASP A 179 6.71 14.02 -13.09
N ASP A 180 6.12 14.52 -14.19
CA ASP A 180 4.74 15.04 -14.19
C ASP A 180 3.71 13.91 -13.97
N GLU A 181 3.90 12.75 -14.60
CA GLU A 181 3.04 11.58 -14.40
C GLU A 181 3.16 11.04 -12.96
N LYS A 182 4.37 10.98 -12.40
CA LYS A 182 4.57 10.62 -11.00
C LYS A 182 3.88 11.59 -10.05
N ALA A 183 4.01 12.88 -10.28
CA ALA A 183 3.32 13.90 -9.49
C ALA A 183 1.79 13.79 -9.61
N GLN A 184 1.27 13.42 -10.78
CA GLN A 184 -0.17 13.15 -10.96
C GLN A 184 -0.62 11.95 -10.12
N VAL A 185 0.13 10.85 -10.12
CA VAL A 185 -0.15 9.67 -9.28
C VAL A 185 -0.17 10.06 -7.82
N GLU A 186 0.89 10.69 -7.32
CA GLU A 186 1.02 11.10 -5.92
C GLU A 186 -0.13 12.02 -5.48
N THR A 187 -0.47 13.02 -6.31
CA THR A 187 -1.57 13.95 -6.02
C THR A 187 -2.90 13.23 -5.95
N THR A 188 -3.18 12.35 -6.91
CA THR A 188 -4.45 11.61 -6.94
C THR A 188 -4.59 10.68 -5.76
N LEU A 189 -3.53 9.94 -5.39
CA LEU A 189 -3.56 9.06 -4.22
C LEU A 189 -3.74 9.85 -2.91
N ALA A 190 -3.10 11.02 -2.79
CA ALA A 190 -3.25 11.90 -1.63
C ALA A 190 -4.69 12.44 -1.51
N ASP A 191 -5.31 12.85 -2.61
CA ASP A 191 -6.70 13.33 -2.63
C ASP A 191 -7.68 12.21 -2.25
N LEU A 192 -7.50 11.00 -2.79
CA LEU A 192 -8.29 9.82 -2.44
C LEU A 192 -8.12 9.44 -0.96
N GLN A 193 -6.91 9.54 -0.42
CA GLN A 193 -6.67 9.28 0.99
C GLN A 193 -7.37 10.31 1.88
N ALA A 194 -7.36 11.58 1.49
CA ALA A 194 -8.10 12.63 2.20
C ALA A 194 -9.61 12.34 2.22
N GLU A 195 -10.18 11.88 1.10
CA GLU A 195 -11.57 11.43 1.04
C GLU A 195 -11.84 10.23 1.96
N CYS A 196 -10.93 9.27 2.06
CA CYS A 196 -11.07 8.13 2.98
C CYS A 196 -11.09 8.56 4.45
N TYR A 197 -10.41 9.66 4.83
CA TYR A 197 -10.57 10.23 6.18
C TYR A 197 -11.98 10.79 6.41
N GLU A 198 -12.63 11.34 5.38
CA GLU A 198 -14.03 11.76 5.46
C GLU A 198 -14.99 10.56 5.48
N VAL A 199 -14.67 9.46 4.78
CA VAL A 199 -15.43 8.20 4.89
C VAL A 199 -15.41 7.67 6.32
N TYR A 200 -14.31 7.77 7.03
CA TYR A 200 -14.25 7.43 8.46
C TYR A 200 -15.22 8.28 9.30
N ASN A 201 -15.37 9.56 9.00
CA ASN A 201 -16.37 10.41 9.67
C ASN A 201 -17.80 9.96 9.35
N GLN A 202 -18.08 9.50 8.12
CA GLN A 202 -19.37 8.93 7.75
C GLN A 202 -19.65 7.62 8.50
N LEU A 203 -18.68 6.73 8.62
CA LEU A 203 -18.78 5.48 9.40
C LEU A 203 -19.14 5.75 10.86
N LYS A 204 -18.54 6.78 11.47
CA LYS A 204 -18.89 7.20 12.84
C LYS A 204 -20.31 7.73 12.96
N ALA A 205 -20.80 8.43 11.93
CA ALA A 205 -22.12 9.01 11.93
C ALA A 205 -23.24 8.00 11.63
N ASP A 206 -22.92 6.94 10.85
CA ASP A 206 -23.89 5.93 10.40
C ASP A 206 -23.25 4.53 10.38
N PRO A 207 -22.96 3.97 11.56
CA PRO A 207 -22.30 2.66 11.67
C PRO A 207 -23.18 1.50 11.18
N ASP A 208 -24.49 1.64 11.17
CA ASP A 208 -25.41 0.60 10.68
C ASP A 208 -25.27 0.37 9.17
N ASN A 209 -24.78 1.35 8.42
CA ASN A 209 -24.51 1.28 6.99
C ASN A 209 -23.01 1.07 6.67
N ALA A 210 -22.22 0.62 7.63
CA ALA A 210 -20.75 0.48 7.48
C ALA A 210 -20.34 -0.31 6.23
N THR A 211 -21.01 -1.42 5.94
CA THR A 211 -20.74 -2.24 4.74
C THR A 211 -20.87 -1.43 3.45
N ALA A 212 -21.98 -0.72 3.28
CA ALA A 212 -22.24 0.05 2.07
C ALA A 212 -21.29 1.24 1.93
N ILE A 213 -21.00 1.95 3.03
CA ILE A 213 -20.11 3.12 3.07
C ILE A 213 -18.69 2.70 2.67
N SER A 214 -18.13 1.65 3.29
CA SER A 214 -16.79 1.18 3.00
C SER A 214 -16.67 0.59 1.58
N ALA A 215 -17.67 -0.17 1.12
CA ALA A 215 -17.68 -0.72 -0.23
C ALA A 215 -17.71 0.37 -1.30
N ALA A 216 -18.51 1.44 -1.11
CA ALA A 216 -18.57 2.57 -2.02
C ALA A 216 -17.23 3.34 -2.07
N ALA A 217 -16.57 3.52 -0.92
CA ALA A 217 -15.26 4.13 -0.86
C ALA A 217 -14.20 3.30 -1.59
N ALA A 218 -14.16 1.98 -1.35
CA ALA A 218 -13.26 1.05 -2.02
C ALA A 218 -13.47 1.04 -3.55
N GLN A 219 -14.72 1.04 -4.00
CA GLN A 219 -15.05 1.12 -5.41
C GLN A 219 -14.53 2.42 -6.03
N LYS A 220 -14.76 3.56 -5.39
CA LYS A 220 -14.29 4.86 -5.87
C LYS A 220 -12.76 4.91 -5.99
N VAL A 221 -12.05 4.44 -4.98
CA VAL A 221 -10.58 4.35 -4.99
C VAL A 221 -10.12 3.47 -6.15
N HIS A 222 -10.72 2.30 -6.31
CA HIS A 222 -10.38 1.36 -7.38
C HIS A 222 -10.59 1.97 -8.76
N GLU A 223 -11.76 2.53 -9.04
CA GLU A 223 -12.08 3.16 -10.33
C GLU A 223 -11.11 4.31 -10.67
N ALA A 224 -10.74 5.12 -9.68
CA ALA A 224 -9.76 6.19 -9.87
C ALA A 224 -8.36 5.65 -10.17
N CYS A 225 -7.92 4.59 -9.48
CA CYS A 225 -6.63 3.95 -9.74
C CYS A 225 -6.59 3.26 -11.12
N VAL A 226 -7.69 2.62 -11.55
CA VAL A 226 -7.82 2.09 -12.94
C VAL A 226 -7.65 3.21 -13.96
N ALA A 227 -8.29 4.37 -13.73
CA ALA A 227 -8.15 5.52 -14.61
C ALA A 227 -6.71 6.06 -14.64
N LEU A 228 -6.02 6.08 -13.49
CA LEU A 228 -4.60 6.44 -13.41
C LEU A 228 -3.73 5.49 -14.23
N VAL A 229 -3.84 4.19 -14.04
CA VAL A 229 -3.06 3.19 -14.80
C VAL A 229 -3.25 3.41 -16.30
N ASN A 230 -4.50 3.61 -16.75
CA ASN A 230 -4.79 3.87 -18.18
C ASN A 230 -4.23 5.20 -18.69
N SER A 231 -3.96 6.17 -17.83
CA SER A 231 -3.46 7.50 -18.24
C SER A 231 -1.93 7.58 -18.32
N VAL A 232 -1.22 6.66 -17.65
CA VAL A 232 0.26 6.65 -17.54
C VAL A 232 0.93 5.49 -18.29
N GLN A 233 0.16 4.81 -19.16
CA GLN A 233 0.62 3.72 -20.02
C GLN A 233 1.11 4.17 -21.39
#